data_cf85341528d624bf3d02b881d5f90e34
#
_entry.id   cf85341528d624bf3d02b881d5f90e34
#
_cell.length_a   1.000
_cell.length_b   1.000
_cell.length_c   1.000
_cell.angle_alpha   90.00
_cell.angle_beta   90.00
_cell.angle_gamma   90.00
#
_symmetry.space_group_name_H-M   'P 1'
#
loop_
_entity.id
_entity.type
_entity.pdbx_description
1 polymer ?
#
loop_
_entity_poly.entity_id
_entity_poly.type
_entity_poly.pdbx_seq_one_letter_code
_entity_poly.pdbx_strand_id
1 'polypeptide(L)'
;MATFTNIETSDFAENWLLHLARVGLRRSALVGATDDAAASHLAPRVGGAHCFRIMSQIGRGEAKWGSPGFAHMGRTKAQLLRQLLSYNTTVLFADVDVVILHDPRPFLGTALSAGADVLFHTDGFGSSTEVVSDGGLERPEWGWGPELNTGLFLATPRALALAQRWCEAVASDAAFANWKNDQQALNELMRQDVRVPLPSTGSMQEAKPHGSAVAATATDAVGDAATRAIVRLRMRSRLIRAFGGQLLLGLLPSHLFPSGHVFFIQRALHKLKLAPLAVHLTFQNCDQAGKRHRMREGGLWLLDTVASRYYTPAGGLLSYEPDLPPSLTRRFGQNLLLPRNLRISDPIVQDHFQLVNHQLQQLRTALALAVLLNRTLLLPRFVCGLETVTNFPHRGIRCLSSNGCRMALPYYCPADHVLRMHYWREVMPQVPVLSIRYREWSLLDSLRERAPHTLQEEYEATGRTLTVGVRGSLPARQCDRCGESGYVGRAGQTPGAVAVASDPVTPSALAAKAAAGHIELPGGAEVSEAQLNEALGSGAPRRAALLHFKSLRVEGQAGLRLALPEATKRKFEQTILYLGGGFCCVEPEHPGAHMHFWYDLLWDTPHVDRWNRRWTREKPWVPTVGP
;
A
#
# COMPACT_ATOMS: atom_id res chain seq x y z
N MET A 1 -7.77 19.19 12.88
CA MET A 1 -7.78 17.86 12.26
C MET A 1 -8.19 16.85 13.31
N ALA A 2 -9.03 15.87 12.96
CA ALA A 2 -9.54 14.90 13.91
C ALA A 2 -9.35 13.47 13.40
N THR A 3 -9.01 12.57 14.31
CA THR A 3 -8.96 11.13 14.12
C THR A 3 -9.35 10.41 15.40
N PHE A 4 -9.50 9.09 15.35
CA PHE A 4 -9.63 8.26 16.55
C PHE A 4 -9.01 6.89 16.33
N THR A 5 -8.67 6.22 17.43
CA THR A 5 -8.00 4.92 17.43
C THR A 5 -8.33 4.11 18.68
N ASN A 6 -8.14 2.80 18.60
CA ASN A 6 -8.03 1.91 19.74
C ASN A 6 -6.56 1.51 19.98
N ILE A 7 -6.29 0.68 20.97
CA ILE A 7 -4.91 0.27 21.29
C ILE A 7 -4.24 -0.50 20.14
N GLU A 8 -4.99 -1.29 19.39
CA GLU A 8 -4.44 -2.11 18.28
C GLU A 8 -3.91 -1.27 17.12
N THR A 9 -4.49 -0.08 16.91
CA THR A 9 -4.10 0.86 15.85
C THR A 9 -3.45 2.14 16.38
N SER A 10 -3.05 2.15 17.66
CA SER A 10 -2.43 3.33 18.28
C SER A 10 -1.09 3.71 17.66
N ASP A 11 -0.34 2.74 17.13
CA ASP A 11 0.89 2.98 16.39
C ASP A 11 0.63 3.73 15.05
N PHE A 12 -0.50 3.51 14.38
CA PHE A 12 -0.90 4.33 13.25
C PHE A 12 -1.18 5.77 13.67
N ALA A 13 -1.85 5.97 14.81
CA ALA A 13 -2.09 7.31 15.34
C ALA A 13 -0.78 8.04 15.70
N GLU A 14 0.20 7.34 16.27
CA GLU A 14 1.54 7.89 16.50
C GLU A 14 2.22 8.26 15.18
N ASN A 15 2.19 7.39 14.19
CA ASN A 15 2.74 7.65 12.87
C ASN A 15 2.09 8.87 12.21
N TRP A 16 0.74 8.98 12.32
CA TRP A 16 -0.02 10.12 11.84
C TRP A 16 0.42 11.43 12.51
N LEU A 17 0.60 11.43 13.83
CA LEU A 17 1.09 12.59 14.59
C LEU A 17 2.51 13.00 14.22
N LEU A 18 3.39 12.04 13.90
CA LEU A 18 4.74 12.32 13.43
C LEU A 18 4.72 13.00 12.06
N HIS A 19 3.86 12.54 11.15
CA HIS A 19 3.67 13.21 9.86
C HIS A 19 3.12 14.63 10.03
N LEU A 20 2.12 14.82 10.89
CA LEU A 20 1.61 16.15 11.21
C LEU A 20 2.67 17.07 11.82
N ALA A 21 3.57 16.53 12.63
CA ALA A 21 4.67 17.30 13.20
C ALA A 21 5.62 17.82 12.09
N ARG A 22 5.91 16.97 11.08
CA ARG A 22 6.77 17.34 9.95
C ARG A 22 6.23 18.50 9.12
N VAL A 23 4.90 18.59 8.99
CA VAL A 23 4.22 19.65 8.23
C VAL A 23 3.71 20.80 9.12
N GLY A 24 4.09 20.83 10.40
CA GLY A 24 3.73 21.91 11.33
C GLY A 24 2.27 21.91 11.80
N LEU A 25 1.54 20.79 11.65
CA LEU A 25 0.11 20.70 11.94
C LEU A 25 -0.23 19.96 13.25
N ARG A 26 0.77 19.45 13.98
CA ARG A 26 0.53 18.63 15.17
C ARG A 26 -0.33 19.32 16.23
N ARG A 27 -0.18 20.62 16.43
CA ARG A 27 -0.95 21.39 17.42
C ARG A 27 -2.45 21.51 17.08
N SER A 28 -2.81 21.28 15.83
CA SER A 28 -4.20 21.29 15.36
C SER A 28 -4.84 19.91 15.36
N ALA A 29 -4.14 18.89 15.89
CA ALA A 29 -4.59 17.52 15.88
C ALA A 29 -5.41 17.17 17.13
N LEU A 30 -6.54 16.49 16.93
CA LEU A 30 -7.38 15.90 17.97
C LEU A 30 -7.40 14.39 17.77
N VAL A 31 -6.99 13.62 18.77
CA VAL A 31 -6.98 12.16 18.70
C VAL A 31 -7.92 11.60 19.76
N GLY A 32 -8.98 10.96 19.30
CA GLY A 32 -9.92 10.25 20.16
C GLY A 32 -9.41 8.84 20.49
N ALA A 33 -9.32 8.48 21.76
CA ALA A 33 -9.01 7.13 22.20
C ALA A 33 -10.31 6.39 22.55
N THR A 34 -10.56 5.24 21.92
CA THR A 34 -11.80 4.47 22.11
C THR A 34 -11.72 3.47 23.26
N ASP A 35 -10.53 3.24 23.82
CA ASP A 35 -10.29 2.42 25.01
C ASP A 35 -9.22 3.04 25.92
N ASP A 36 -9.19 2.61 27.19
CA ASP A 36 -8.29 3.19 28.19
C ASP A 36 -6.82 2.89 27.95
N ALA A 37 -6.52 1.75 27.32
CA ALA A 37 -5.16 1.39 26.95
C ALA A 37 -4.64 2.33 25.86
N ALA A 38 -5.45 2.65 24.83
CA ALA A 38 -5.12 3.65 23.82
C ALA A 38 -4.95 5.04 24.42
N ALA A 39 -5.85 5.44 25.34
CA ALA A 39 -5.74 6.74 26.00
C ALA A 39 -4.44 6.85 26.82
N SER A 40 -4.12 5.84 27.62
CA SER A 40 -2.90 5.80 28.42
C SER A 40 -1.63 5.76 27.55
N HIS A 41 -1.69 5.04 26.43
CA HIS A 41 -0.57 4.94 25.49
C HIS A 41 -0.29 6.27 24.75
N LEU A 42 -1.36 6.95 24.32
CA LEU A 42 -1.26 8.17 23.51
C LEU A 42 -1.02 9.44 24.33
N ALA A 43 -1.56 9.54 25.54
CA ALA A 43 -1.47 10.76 26.36
C ALA A 43 -0.05 11.37 26.44
N PRO A 44 1.02 10.59 26.71
CA PRO A 44 2.38 11.16 26.78
C PRO A 44 2.95 11.50 25.38
N ARG A 45 2.35 10.98 24.30
CA ARG A 45 2.86 11.11 22.93
C ARG A 45 2.20 12.23 22.15
N VAL A 46 0.91 12.52 22.44
CA VAL A 46 0.16 13.58 21.72
C VAL A 46 0.20 14.92 22.42
N GLY A 47 0.65 14.95 23.71
CA GLY A 47 0.36 16.07 24.58
C GLY A 47 -1.08 15.96 25.11
N GLY A 48 -1.28 16.06 26.42
CA GLY A 48 -2.57 15.77 27.07
C GLY A 48 -3.76 16.59 26.53
N ALA A 49 -3.52 17.79 26.01
CA ALA A 49 -4.56 18.66 25.49
C ALA A 49 -5.18 18.20 24.14
N HIS A 50 -4.52 17.32 23.39
CA HIS A 50 -4.95 16.88 22.06
C HIS A 50 -5.48 15.45 22.05
N CYS A 51 -5.42 14.73 23.16
CA CYS A 51 -5.99 13.40 23.31
C CYS A 51 -7.23 13.44 24.21
N PHE A 52 -8.32 12.80 23.78
CA PHE A 52 -9.56 12.72 24.54
C PHE A 52 -10.14 11.32 24.48
N ARG A 53 -10.91 10.96 25.51
CA ARG A 53 -11.58 9.66 25.58
C ARG A 53 -12.91 9.71 24.85
N ILE A 54 -13.14 8.74 23.97
CA ILE A 54 -14.42 8.53 23.30
C ILE A 54 -15.12 7.35 23.97
N MET A 55 -16.37 7.55 24.39
CA MET A 55 -17.24 6.45 24.81
C MET A 55 -17.67 5.70 23.54
N SER A 56 -17.18 4.49 23.37
CA SER A 56 -17.36 3.70 22.15
C SER A 56 -17.55 2.23 22.49
N GLN A 57 -18.28 1.53 21.64
CA GLN A 57 -18.42 0.07 21.68
C GLN A 57 -17.35 -0.65 20.84
N ILE A 58 -16.38 0.08 20.31
CA ILE A 58 -15.25 -0.51 19.59
C ILE A 58 -14.42 -1.33 20.58
N GLY A 59 -14.23 -2.62 20.27
CA GLY A 59 -13.36 -3.49 21.04
C GLY A 59 -11.88 -3.10 20.94
N ARG A 60 -11.03 -3.70 21.78
CA ARG A 60 -9.57 -3.49 21.75
C ARG A 60 -8.89 -4.11 20.52
N GLY A 61 -9.51 -5.10 19.89
CA GLY A 61 -8.95 -5.80 18.73
C GLY A 61 -9.11 -5.06 17.42
N GLU A 62 -8.57 -5.63 16.36
CA GLU A 62 -8.68 -5.12 15.01
C GLU A 62 -10.13 -5.12 14.52
N ALA A 63 -10.62 -3.99 14.07
CA ALA A 63 -11.93 -3.85 13.44
C ALA A 63 -11.85 -4.24 11.97
N LYS A 64 -11.92 -5.55 11.69
CA LYS A 64 -11.87 -6.07 10.30
C LYS A 64 -13.08 -5.62 9.49
N TRP A 65 -12.85 -5.32 8.22
CA TRP A 65 -13.93 -4.91 7.31
C TRP A 65 -15.09 -5.94 7.31
N GLY A 66 -16.31 -5.42 7.44
CA GLY A 66 -17.53 -6.25 7.55
C GLY A 66 -17.76 -6.90 8.90
N SER A 67 -16.94 -6.65 9.92
CA SER A 67 -17.16 -7.11 11.30
C SER A 67 -18.06 -6.16 12.11
N PRO A 68 -18.67 -6.62 13.22
CA PRO A 68 -19.38 -5.72 14.15
C PRO A 68 -18.49 -4.59 14.68
N GLY A 69 -17.21 -4.85 14.94
CA GLY A 69 -16.24 -3.82 15.34
C GLY A 69 -16.07 -2.73 14.27
N PHE A 70 -16.05 -3.09 12.99
CA PHE A 70 -16.03 -2.12 11.90
C PHE A 70 -17.29 -1.26 11.84
N ALA A 71 -18.44 -1.88 12.11
CA ALA A 71 -19.71 -1.17 12.22
C ALA A 71 -19.69 -0.12 13.33
N HIS A 72 -19.22 -0.51 14.54
CA HIS A 72 -19.09 0.42 15.66
C HIS A 72 -18.08 1.54 15.38
N MET A 73 -17.04 1.28 14.61
CA MET A 73 -16.09 2.30 14.17
C MET A 73 -16.78 3.35 13.29
N GLY A 74 -17.61 2.93 12.34
CA GLY A 74 -18.39 3.85 11.50
C GLY A 74 -19.38 4.70 12.30
N ARG A 75 -20.08 4.11 13.28
CA ARG A 75 -20.96 4.86 14.21
C ARG A 75 -20.17 5.92 15.00
N THR A 76 -19.03 5.53 15.54
CA THR A 76 -18.17 6.44 16.31
C THR A 76 -17.68 7.60 15.46
N LYS A 77 -17.33 7.34 14.20
CA LYS A 77 -16.92 8.37 13.23
C LYS A 77 -18.04 9.41 13.01
N ALA A 78 -19.25 8.97 12.71
CA ALA A 78 -20.39 9.86 12.49
C ALA A 78 -20.73 10.68 13.74
N GLN A 79 -20.72 10.06 14.93
CA GLN A 79 -20.98 10.73 16.21
C GLN A 79 -19.92 11.79 16.54
N LEU A 80 -18.63 11.45 16.33
CA LEU A 80 -17.53 12.37 16.54
C LEU A 80 -17.63 13.59 15.61
N LEU A 81 -17.91 13.35 14.31
CA LEU A 81 -18.11 14.45 13.38
C LEU A 81 -19.25 15.36 13.82
N ARG A 82 -20.43 14.80 14.14
CA ARG A 82 -21.59 15.57 14.61
C ARG A 82 -21.23 16.43 15.84
N GLN A 83 -20.53 15.84 16.80
CA GLN A 83 -20.12 16.55 18.02
C GLN A 83 -19.16 17.71 17.69
N LEU A 84 -18.15 17.48 16.86
CA LEU A 84 -17.18 18.52 16.50
C LEU A 84 -17.85 19.67 15.72
N LEU A 85 -18.73 19.36 14.77
CA LEU A 85 -19.45 20.37 14.00
C LEU A 85 -20.42 21.21 14.86
N SER A 86 -20.97 20.65 15.95
CA SER A 86 -21.85 21.39 16.88
C SER A 86 -21.14 22.52 17.62
N TYR A 87 -19.79 22.50 17.68
CA TYR A 87 -18.97 23.59 18.20
C TYR A 87 -18.64 24.67 17.16
N ASN A 88 -19.36 24.71 16.05
CA ASN A 88 -19.16 25.65 14.94
C ASN A 88 -17.74 25.61 14.37
N THR A 89 -17.14 24.44 14.29
CA THR A 89 -15.75 24.22 13.88
C THR A 89 -15.67 23.47 12.57
N THR A 90 -14.84 23.95 11.63
CA THR A 90 -14.52 23.18 10.42
C THR A 90 -13.56 22.04 10.77
N VAL A 91 -13.91 20.84 10.33
CA VAL A 91 -13.21 19.59 10.67
C VAL A 91 -12.60 18.98 9.42
N LEU A 92 -11.28 18.80 9.40
CA LEU A 92 -10.63 17.85 8.50
C LEU A 92 -10.51 16.52 9.26
N PHE A 93 -11.32 15.56 8.86
CA PHE A 93 -11.32 14.20 9.42
C PHE A 93 -10.36 13.33 8.61
N ALA A 94 -9.57 12.52 9.30
CA ALA A 94 -8.66 11.55 8.68
C ALA A 94 -8.65 10.26 9.48
N ASP A 95 -8.79 9.12 8.82
CA ASP A 95 -8.53 7.82 9.44
C ASP A 95 -7.04 7.73 9.83
N VAL A 96 -6.70 6.91 10.81
CA VAL A 96 -5.31 6.80 11.32
C VAL A 96 -4.32 6.26 10.29
N ASP A 97 -4.79 5.65 9.22
CA ASP A 97 -4.02 5.15 8.08
C ASP A 97 -3.91 6.16 6.92
N VAL A 98 -4.34 7.39 7.14
CA VAL A 98 -4.06 8.52 6.26
C VAL A 98 -2.73 9.15 6.63
N VAL A 99 -1.85 9.32 5.66
CA VAL A 99 -0.54 9.97 5.84
C VAL A 99 -0.58 11.36 5.23
N ILE A 100 -0.36 12.39 6.03
CA ILE A 100 -0.25 13.78 5.57
C ILE A 100 1.22 14.05 5.19
N LEU A 101 1.47 14.29 3.91
CA LEU A 101 2.81 14.47 3.37
C LEU A 101 3.22 15.95 3.24
N HIS A 102 2.27 16.81 2.90
CA HIS A 102 2.44 18.26 2.80
C HIS A 102 1.26 18.96 3.45
N ASP A 103 1.42 20.26 3.76
CA ASP A 103 0.34 21.05 4.35
C ASP A 103 -0.86 21.18 3.40
N PRO A 104 -2.02 20.59 3.69
CA PRO A 104 -3.18 20.64 2.81
C PRO A 104 -3.99 21.94 2.95
N ARG A 105 -3.71 22.78 3.97
CA ARG A 105 -4.51 23.98 4.27
C ARG A 105 -4.60 24.99 3.13
N PRO A 106 -3.54 25.27 2.34
CA PRO A 106 -3.66 26.20 1.22
C PRO A 106 -4.67 25.74 0.17
N PHE A 107 -4.62 24.44 -0.19
CA PHE A 107 -5.58 23.85 -1.14
C PHE A 107 -7.01 23.83 -0.59
N LEU A 108 -7.18 23.33 0.64
CA LEU A 108 -8.49 23.23 1.30
C LEU A 108 -9.10 24.63 1.53
N GLY A 109 -8.30 25.62 1.92
CA GLY A 109 -8.73 27.00 2.11
C GLY A 109 -9.22 27.65 0.80
N THR A 110 -8.57 27.35 -0.32
CA THR A 110 -9.01 27.80 -1.64
C THR A 110 -10.36 27.18 -2.02
N ALA A 111 -10.55 25.89 -1.77
CA ALA A 111 -11.82 25.21 -2.03
C ALA A 111 -12.95 25.74 -1.14
N LEU A 112 -12.69 26.02 0.14
CA LEU A 112 -13.66 26.67 1.04
C LEU A 112 -14.02 28.07 0.55
N SER A 113 -13.03 28.85 0.11
CA SER A 113 -13.24 30.19 -0.46
C SER A 113 -14.02 30.15 -1.78
N ALA A 114 -13.98 29.02 -2.49
CA ALA A 114 -14.82 28.77 -3.67
C ALA A 114 -16.27 28.43 -3.31
N GLY A 115 -16.56 28.17 -2.04
CA GLY A 115 -17.89 27.91 -1.51
C GLY A 115 -18.17 26.44 -1.16
N ALA A 116 -17.16 25.58 -1.09
CA ALA A 116 -17.34 24.20 -0.67
C ALA A 116 -17.84 24.13 0.79
N ASP A 117 -18.88 23.33 1.04
CA ASP A 117 -19.35 23.02 2.38
C ASP A 117 -18.71 21.73 2.90
N VAL A 118 -18.46 20.79 1.99
CA VAL A 118 -17.78 19.51 2.26
C VAL A 118 -16.83 19.15 1.13
N LEU A 119 -15.71 18.52 1.48
CA LEU A 119 -14.75 17.98 0.52
C LEU A 119 -14.49 16.52 0.85
N PHE A 120 -14.60 15.62 -0.11
CA PHE A 120 -14.39 14.19 0.11
C PHE A 120 -13.30 13.61 -0.77
N HIS A 121 -12.47 12.77 -0.18
CA HIS A 121 -11.68 11.80 -0.92
C HIS A 121 -12.62 10.79 -1.61
N THR A 122 -12.18 10.19 -2.72
CA THR A 122 -12.96 9.18 -3.43
C THR A 122 -12.17 7.89 -3.61
N ASP A 123 -12.88 6.78 -3.79
CA ASP A 123 -12.27 5.50 -4.19
C ASP A 123 -11.89 5.47 -5.68
N GLY A 124 -11.74 6.64 -6.28
CA GLY A 124 -11.29 6.80 -7.67
C GLY A 124 -9.83 6.44 -7.87
N PHE A 125 -9.54 5.88 -9.05
CA PHE A 125 -8.18 5.48 -9.43
C PHE A 125 -7.44 6.54 -10.25
N GLY A 126 -7.96 7.75 -10.34
CA GLY A 126 -7.26 8.78 -11.09
C GLY A 126 -7.93 10.14 -11.13
N SER A 127 -7.16 11.11 -11.60
CA SER A 127 -7.58 12.47 -11.94
C SER A 127 -7.47 12.70 -13.45
N SER A 128 -8.28 13.60 -14.01
CA SER A 128 -8.10 14.02 -15.39
C SER A 128 -6.80 14.81 -15.57
N THR A 129 -6.23 14.78 -16.79
CA THR A 129 -5.02 15.57 -17.09
C THR A 129 -5.24 17.06 -16.90
N GLU A 130 -6.45 17.53 -17.12
CA GLU A 130 -6.82 18.94 -16.89
C GLU A 130 -6.77 19.29 -15.40
N VAL A 131 -7.32 18.43 -14.52
CA VAL A 131 -7.29 18.63 -13.07
C VAL A 131 -5.84 18.60 -12.55
N VAL A 132 -5.01 17.71 -13.09
CA VAL A 132 -3.58 17.66 -12.75
C VAL A 132 -2.86 18.95 -13.16
N SER A 133 -3.21 19.53 -14.32
CA SER A 133 -2.56 20.73 -14.82
C SER A 133 -3.05 22.02 -14.16
N ASP A 134 -4.30 22.08 -13.73
CA ASP A 134 -4.89 23.30 -13.17
C ASP A 134 -4.96 23.35 -11.63
N GLY A 135 -4.62 22.23 -10.97
CA GLY A 135 -4.56 22.14 -9.51
C GLY A 135 -5.92 22.27 -8.79
N GLY A 136 -7.04 22.08 -9.50
CA GLY A 136 -8.39 22.26 -8.97
C GLY A 136 -8.99 21.02 -8.30
N LEU A 137 -10.27 21.11 -7.95
CA LEU A 137 -11.07 19.96 -7.51
C LEU A 137 -11.26 18.97 -8.66
N GLU A 138 -11.55 17.70 -8.33
CA GLU A 138 -11.89 16.69 -9.33
C GLU A 138 -13.20 17.06 -10.05
N ARG A 139 -13.33 16.64 -11.31
CA ARG A 139 -14.55 16.89 -12.08
C ARG A 139 -15.67 15.97 -11.64
N PRO A 140 -16.91 16.47 -11.53
CA PRO A 140 -18.07 15.68 -11.11
C PRO A 140 -18.31 14.43 -11.97
N GLU A 141 -18.19 14.55 -13.27
CA GLU A 141 -18.38 13.48 -14.24
C GLU A 141 -17.34 12.36 -14.09
N TRP A 142 -16.23 12.66 -13.45
CA TRP A 142 -15.14 11.72 -13.18
C TRP A 142 -15.16 11.15 -11.77
N GLY A 143 -15.51 11.99 -10.80
CA GLY A 143 -15.47 11.68 -9.38
C GLY A 143 -16.74 11.06 -8.84
N TRP A 144 -17.88 11.30 -9.49
CA TRP A 144 -19.16 10.80 -8.99
C TRP A 144 -19.42 9.31 -9.25
N GLY A 145 -18.70 8.70 -10.18
CA GLY A 145 -18.76 7.25 -10.41
C GLY A 145 -18.18 6.41 -9.27
N PRO A 146 -17.01 6.76 -8.69
CA PRO A 146 -16.49 6.12 -7.50
C PRO A 146 -17.23 6.60 -6.25
N GLU A 147 -17.22 5.78 -5.20
CA GLU A 147 -17.78 6.16 -3.90
C GLU A 147 -16.97 7.28 -3.24
N LEU A 148 -17.68 8.15 -2.51
CA LEU A 148 -17.06 9.06 -1.56
C LEU A 148 -16.45 8.22 -0.44
N ASN A 149 -15.18 8.45 -0.15
CA ASN A 149 -14.47 7.72 0.88
C ASN A 149 -14.50 8.48 2.21
N THR A 150 -14.92 7.81 3.28
CA THR A 150 -15.09 8.40 4.62
C THR A 150 -13.81 8.43 5.45
N GLY A 151 -12.68 7.99 4.90
CA GLY A 151 -11.40 8.00 5.61
C GLY A 151 -10.62 9.31 5.51
N LEU A 152 -10.96 10.19 4.54
CA LEU A 152 -10.40 11.53 4.45
C LEU A 152 -11.44 12.51 3.88
N PHE A 153 -11.88 13.45 4.69
CA PHE A 153 -12.83 14.47 4.24
C PHE A 153 -12.77 15.73 5.11
N LEU A 154 -13.21 16.85 4.54
CA LEU A 154 -13.40 18.09 5.26
C LEU A 154 -14.89 18.41 5.31
N ALA A 155 -15.38 18.85 6.47
CA ALA A 155 -16.74 19.31 6.68
C ALA A 155 -16.75 20.65 7.42
N THR A 156 -17.54 21.61 6.91
CA THR A 156 -17.83 22.86 7.61
C THR A 156 -19.02 22.69 8.56
N PRO A 157 -19.27 23.64 9.48
CA PRO A 157 -20.46 23.62 10.34
C PRO A 157 -21.79 23.50 9.57
N ARG A 158 -21.85 23.92 8.31
CA ARG A 158 -23.04 23.74 7.45
C ARG A 158 -23.41 22.28 7.22
N ALA A 159 -22.45 21.37 7.38
CA ALA A 159 -22.70 19.93 7.26
C ALA A 159 -23.26 19.27 8.53
N LEU A 160 -23.64 20.05 9.58
CA LEU A 160 -24.18 19.49 10.82
C LEU A 160 -25.43 18.65 10.59
N ALA A 161 -26.34 19.08 9.73
CA ALA A 161 -27.55 18.32 9.39
C ALA A 161 -27.21 16.99 8.69
N LEU A 162 -26.20 16.98 7.79
CA LEU A 162 -25.69 15.75 7.20
C LEU A 162 -25.13 14.81 8.27
N ALA A 163 -24.31 15.32 9.19
CA ALA A 163 -23.72 14.51 10.26
C ALA A 163 -24.80 13.91 11.19
N GLN A 164 -25.89 14.65 11.48
CA GLN A 164 -27.04 14.15 12.22
C GLN A 164 -27.73 12.99 11.48
N ARG A 165 -28.06 13.17 10.20
CA ARG A 165 -28.69 12.14 9.38
C ARG A 165 -27.77 10.92 9.19
N TRP A 166 -26.45 11.14 9.10
CA TRP A 166 -25.49 10.05 9.03
C TRP A 166 -25.49 9.22 10.34
N CYS A 167 -25.51 9.89 11.51
CA CYS A 167 -25.64 9.19 12.78
C CYS A 167 -26.94 8.34 12.84
N GLU A 168 -28.07 8.88 12.38
CA GLU A 168 -29.34 8.14 12.31
C GLU A 168 -29.24 6.92 11.37
N ALA A 169 -28.64 7.10 10.19
CA ALA A 169 -28.51 6.05 9.18
C ALA A 169 -27.63 4.87 9.65
N VAL A 170 -26.63 5.12 10.51
CA VAL A 170 -25.73 4.08 11.05
C VAL A 170 -26.09 3.61 12.46
N ALA A 171 -27.18 4.14 13.06
CA ALA A 171 -27.53 3.83 14.45
C ALA A 171 -28.05 2.40 14.65
N SER A 172 -28.77 1.83 13.67
CA SER A 172 -29.44 0.54 13.81
C SER A 172 -28.55 -0.63 13.42
N ASP A 173 -28.67 -1.76 14.15
CA ASP A 173 -27.99 -3.00 13.77
C ASP A 173 -28.58 -3.60 12.47
N ALA A 174 -29.84 -3.30 12.14
CA ALA A 174 -30.46 -3.67 10.88
C ALA A 174 -29.74 -3.04 9.66
N ALA A 175 -29.14 -1.84 9.79
CA ALA A 175 -28.33 -1.24 8.74
C ALA A 175 -27.09 -2.09 8.41
N PHE A 176 -26.52 -2.77 9.41
CA PHE A 176 -25.38 -3.67 9.22
C PHE A 176 -25.76 -5.07 8.80
N ALA A 177 -26.94 -5.56 9.18
CA ALA A 177 -27.47 -6.84 8.69
C ALA A 177 -27.60 -6.83 7.14
N ASN A 178 -27.84 -5.66 6.54
CA ASN A 178 -27.94 -5.43 5.10
C ASN A 178 -26.62 -4.95 4.46
N TRP A 179 -25.48 -5.12 5.09
CA TRP A 179 -24.16 -4.73 4.56
C TRP A 179 -23.94 -3.22 4.34
N LYS A 180 -24.72 -2.37 4.97
CA LYS A 180 -24.52 -0.93 4.90
C LYS A 180 -23.47 -0.50 5.93
N ASN A 181 -22.26 -0.23 5.47
CA ASN A 181 -21.24 0.41 6.30
C ASN A 181 -21.47 1.95 6.34
N ASP A 182 -20.67 2.64 7.15
CA ASP A 182 -20.73 4.10 7.30
C ASP A 182 -20.53 4.83 5.96
N GLN A 183 -19.63 4.34 5.11
CA GLN A 183 -19.35 4.92 3.79
C GLN A 183 -20.54 4.76 2.85
N GLN A 184 -21.16 3.59 2.79
CA GLN A 184 -22.35 3.36 1.97
C GLN A 184 -23.52 4.23 2.44
N ALA A 185 -23.75 4.30 3.75
CA ALA A 185 -24.81 5.15 4.32
C ALA A 185 -24.60 6.64 3.96
N LEU A 186 -23.36 7.13 4.08
CA LEU A 186 -23.02 8.50 3.68
C LEU A 186 -23.25 8.73 2.18
N ASN A 187 -22.80 7.80 1.33
CA ASN A 187 -22.97 7.92 -0.12
C ASN A 187 -24.45 7.97 -0.53
N GLU A 188 -25.31 7.18 0.11
CA GLU A 188 -26.77 7.23 -0.11
C GLU A 188 -27.34 8.59 0.25
N LEU A 189 -26.98 9.13 1.43
CA LEU A 189 -27.42 10.46 1.85
C LEU A 189 -26.97 11.57 0.90
N MET A 190 -25.69 11.52 0.50
CA MET A 190 -25.12 12.52 -0.39
C MET A 190 -25.70 12.49 -1.80
N ARG A 191 -26.16 11.33 -2.27
CA ARG A 191 -26.73 11.15 -3.61
C ARG A 191 -28.22 11.50 -3.70
N GLN A 192 -28.88 11.82 -2.59
CA GLN A 192 -30.27 12.27 -2.62
C GLN A 192 -30.37 13.60 -3.38
N ASP A 193 -31.24 13.62 -4.40
CA ASP A 193 -31.54 14.80 -5.24
C ASP A 193 -30.28 15.52 -5.79
N VAL A 194 -29.29 14.77 -6.20
CA VAL A 194 -28.07 15.34 -6.78
C VAL A 194 -28.39 16.05 -8.09
N ARG A 195 -28.03 17.32 -8.13
CA ARG A 195 -28.04 18.11 -9.37
C ARG A 195 -26.59 18.40 -9.74
N VAL A 196 -26.08 17.63 -10.70
CA VAL A 196 -24.81 17.97 -11.36
C VAL A 196 -25.04 19.26 -12.13
N PRO A 197 -24.22 20.30 -11.98
CA PRO A 197 -24.33 21.49 -12.81
C PRO A 197 -24.29 21.06 -14.29
N LEU A 198 -25.32 21.38 -15.05
CA LEU A 198 -25.26 21.24 -16.51
C LEU A 198 -24.05 22.06 -16.97
N PRO A 199 -23.23 21.55 -17.89
CA PRO A 199 -22.15 22.33 -18.47
C PRO A 199 -22.79 23.63 -18.98
N SER A 200 -22.30 24.76 -18.51
CA SER A 200 -22.74 26.06 -18.98
C SER A 200 -22.57 26.08 -20.51
N THR A 201 -23.65 26.16 -21.27
CA THR A 201 -23.65 26.25 -22.72
C THR A 201 -23.11 27.60 -23.24
N GLY A 202 -22.41 28.34 -22.40
CA GLY A 202 -21.61 29.49 -22.76
C GLY A 202 -20.28 29.06 -23.27
N SER A 203 -20.04 29.15 -24.56
CA SER A 203 -18.77 28.97 -25.22
C SER A 203 -17.72 29.90 -24.59
N MET A 204 -17.04 29.42 -23.54
CA MET A 204 -15.72 29.95 -23.24
C MET A 204 -14.84 29.42 -24.36
N GLN A 205 -14.50 30.25 -25.35
CA GLN A 205 -13.45 30.01 -26.28
C GLN A 205 -12.24 29.48 -25.49
N GLU A 206 -11.81 28.29 -25.89
CA GLU A 206 -10.59 27.69 -25.40
C GLU A 206 -9.44 28.66 -25.63
N ALA A 207 -9.08 29.43 -24.61
CA ALA A 207 -7.80 30.09 -24.58
C ALA A 207 -6.75 28.97 -24.51
N LYS A 208 -6.21 28.63 -25.69
CA LYS A 208 -5.06 27.73 -25.78
C LYS A 208 -3.98 28.29 -24.87
N PRO A 209 -3.48 27.54 -23.88
CA PRO A 209 -2.33 27.97 -23.11
C PRO A 209 -1.14 27.98 -24.04
N HIS A 210 -0.72 29.17 -24.48
CA HIS A 210 0.61 29.37 -25.01
C HIS A 210 1.57 29.46 -23.81
N GLY A 211 2.42 28.48 -23.69
CA GLY A 211 3.47 28.43 -22.67
C GLY A 211 3.48 27.10 -21.94
N SER A 212 4.67 26.52 -21.89
CA SER A 212 5.01 25.35 -21.08
C SER A 212 4.52 25.58 -19.62
N ALA A 213 3.35 25.04 -19.28
CA ALA A 213 2.88 25.05 -17.91
C ALA A 213 3.76 24.09 -17.12
N VAL A 214 4.72 24.65 -16.41
CA VAL A 214 5.40 23.98 -15.31
C VAL A 214 4.28 23.50 -14.37
N ALA A 215 4.21 22.19 -14.11
CA ALA A 215 3.28 21.63 -13.15
C ALA A 215 3.45 22.39 -11.82
N ALA A 216 2.44 23.20 -11.49
CA ALA A 216 2.43 23.93 -10.22
C ALA A 216 2.40 22.89 -9.12
N THR A 217 3.50 22.72 -8.40
CA THR A 217 3.54 21.93 -7.17
C THR A 217 2.62 22.62 -6.16
N ALA A 218 1.97 21.86 -5.29
CA ALA A 218 1.09 22.39 -4.25
C ALA A 218 1.77 23.42 -3.33
N THR A 219 3.10 23.56 -3.42
CA THR A 219 3.94 24.56 -2.74
C THR A 219 3.99 25.92 -3.45
N ASP A 220 3.61 25.98 -4.74
CA ASP A 220 3.60 27.24 -5.51
C ASP A 220 2.29 28.03 -5.36
N ALA A 221 1.63 27.92 -4.19
CA ALA A 221 0.51 28.80 -3.79
C ALA A 221 0.89 30.31 -3.70
N VAL A 222 2.06 30.67 -4.22
CA VAL A 222 2.61 32.03 -4.33
C VAL A 222 2.27 32.67 -5.69
N GLY A 223 1.30 32.13 -6.42
CA GLY A 223 0.75 32.80 -7.60
C GLY A 223 0.17 34.17 -7.22
N ASP A 224 0.22 35.10 -8.15
CA ASP A 224 -0.39 36.41 -7.97
C ASP A 224 -1.90 36.35 -7.63
N ALA A 225 -2.52 37.46 -7.25
CA ALA A 225 -3.93 37.48 -6.89
C ALA A 225 -4.85 37.00 -8.04
N ALA A 226 -4.44 37.23 -9.29
CA ALA A 226 -5.17 36.83 -10.49
C ALA A 226 -5.16 35.30 -10.67
N THR A 227 -3.99 34.67 -10.51
CA THR A 227 -3.86 33.18 -10.55
C THR A 227 -4.72 32.53 -9.49
N ARG A 228 -4.68 33.02 -8.24
CA ARG A 228 -5.53 32.50 -7.15
C ARG A 228 -7.02 32.68 -7.44
N ALA A 229 -7.41 33.79 -8.04
CA ALA A 229 -8.80 34.03 -8.42
C ALA A 229 -9.27 33.05 -9.51
N ILE A 230 -8.45 32.75 -10.51
CA ILE A 230 -8.75 31.79 -11.56
C ILE A 230 -8.91 30.37 -10.98
N VAL A 231 -8.00 29.92 -10.13
CA VAL A 231 -8.11 28.60 -9.49
C VAL A 231 -9.37 28.50 -8.65
N ARG A 232 -9.70 29.55 -7.88
CA ARG A 232 -10.94 29.59 -7.09
C ARG A 232 -12.20 29.52 -7.97
N LEU A 233 -12.24 30.21 -9.10
CA LEU A 233 -13.38 30.14 -10.03
C LEU A 233 -13.52 28.74 -10.64
N ARG A 234 -12.41 28.09 -11.02
CA ARG A 234 -12.40 26.71 -11.50
C ARG A 234 -12.87 25.74 -10.43
N MET A 235 -12.42 25.87 -9.19
CA MET A 235 -12.92 25.03 -8.09
C MET A 235 -14.42 25.21 -7.90
N ARG A 236 -14.93 26.46 -7.94
CA ARG A 236 -16.36 26.76 -7.81
C ARG A 236 -17.21 26.10 -8.91
N SER A 237 -16.74 26.08 -10.15
CA SER A 237 -17.46 25.44 -11.27
C SER A 237 -17.53 23.91 -11.17
N ARG A 238 -16.74 23.30 -10.28
CA ARG A 238 -16.69 21.86 -10.04
C ARG A 238 -17.42 21.42 -8.77
N LEU A 239 -18.03 22.36 -8.03
CA LEU A 239 -18.84 22.02 -6.86
C LEU A 239 -20.18 21.44 -7.29
N ILE A 240 -20.59 20.38 -6.57
CA ILE A 240 -21.83 19.64 -6.82
C ILE A 240 -22.83 19.98 -5.72
N ARG A 241 -24.10 20.22 -6.08
CA ARG A 241 -25.17 20.27 -5.09
C ARG A 241 -25.55 18.85 -4.69
N ALA A 242 -25.38 18.52 -3.42
CA ALA A 242 -25.59 17.20 -2.84
C ALA A 242 -26.46 17.30 -1.58
N PHE A 243 -26.86 16.18 -1.02
CA PHE A 243 -27.69 16.10 0.19
C PHE A 243 -28.98 16.93 0.03
N GLY A 244 -29.81 16.56 -0.93
CA GLY A 244 -31.05 17.29 -1.26
C GLY A 244 -30.82 18.75 -1.72
N GLY A 245 -29.64 19.05 -2.27
CA GLY A 245 -29.24 20.38 -2.71
C GLY A 245 -28.82 21.34 -1.61
N GLN A 246 -28.73 20.86 -0.36
CA GLN A 246 -28.41 21.68 0.81
C GLN A 246 -26.92 21.99 0.97
N LEU A 247 -26.03 21.13 0.41
CA LEU A 247 -24.58 21.24 0.54
C LEU A 247 -23.89 21.37 -0.81
N LEU A 248 -22.81 22.12 -0.84
CA LEU A 248 -21.86 22.17 -1.95
C LEU A 248 -20.70 21.21 -1.68
N LEU A 249 -20.67 20.12 -2.43
CA LEU A 249 -19.68 19.06 -2.38
C LEU A 249 -18.56 19.33 -3.37
N GLY A 250 -17.31 19.27 -2.93
CA GLY A 250 -16.14 19.18 -3.78
C GLY A 250 -15.45 17.82 -3.65
N LEU A 251 -14.92 17.30 -4.75
CA LEU A 251 -14.19 16.04 -4.78
C LEU A 251 -12.69 16.31 -4.77
N LEU A 252 -12.00 15.71 -3.82
CA LEU A 252 -10.54 15.82 -3.69
C LEU A 252 -9.86 15.08 -4.85
N PRO A 253 -8.93 15.73 -5.57
CA PRO A 253 -8.31 15.12 -6.75
C PRO A 253 -7.32 14.02 -6.36
N SER A 254 -7.40 12.87 -7.03
CA SER A 254 -6.59 11.69 -6.71
C SER A 254 -5.08 11.91 -6.89
N HIS A 255 -4.64 12.93 -7.63
CA HIS A 255 -3.22 13.23 -7.76
C HIS A 255 -2.65 13.99 -6.54
N LEU A 256 -3.48 14.71 -5.78
CA LEU A 256 -3.09 15.38 -4.52
C LEU A 256 -3.48 14.55 -3.29
N PHE A 257 -4.54 13.77 -3.40
CA PHE A 257 -5.07 12.92 -2.34
C PHE A 257 -5.25 11.48 -2.88
N PRO A 258 -4.15 10.77 -3.19
CA PRO A 258 -4.22 9.43 -3.76
C PRO A 258 -4.73 8.40 -2.76
N SER A 259 -5.43 7.41 -3.28
CA SER A 259 -5.67 6.14 -2.62
C SER A 259 -4.37 5.31 -2.56
N GLY A 260 -4.34 4.28 -1.74
CA GLY A 260 -3.19 3.36 -1.69
C GLY A 260 -2.91 2.70 -3.05
N HIS A 261 -3.94 2.42 -3.85
CA HIS A 261 -3.74 1.91 -5.21
C HIS A 261 -3.01 2.94 -6.11
N VAL A 262 -3.47 4.18 -6.13
CA VAL A 262 -2.83 5.23 -6.96
C VAL A 262 -1.39 5.48 -6.55
N PHE A 263 -1.12 5.49 -5.24
CA PHE A 263 0.20 5.79 -4.70
C PHE A 263 1.19 4.63 -4.86
N PHE A 264 0.84 3.42 -4.41
CA PHE A 264 1.78 2.29 -4.32
C PHE A 264 1.79 1.42 -5.57
N ILE A 265 0.63 1.25 -6.24
CA ILE A 265 0.50 0.33 -7.38
C ILE A 265 0.74 1.07 -8.68
N GLN A 266 -0.05 2.09 -8.95
CA GLN A 266 0.12 2.85 -10.19
C GLN A 266 1.45 3.62 -10.20
N ARG A 267 1.85 4.17 -9.04
CA ARG A 267 3.04 5.03 -8.90
C ARG A 267 3.11 6.15 -9.95
N ALA A 268 1.95 6.54 -10.46
CA ALA A 268 1.84 7.56 -11.50
C ALA A 268 2.40 8.91 -11.02
N LEU A 269 2.20 9.22 -9.74
CA LEU A 269 2.69 10.46 -9.12
C LEU A 269 4.22 10.54 -9.14
N HIS A 270 4.90 9.43 -8.91
CA HIS A 270 6.36 9.36 -9.02
C HIS A 270 6.84 9.62 -10.45
N LYS A 271 6.19 9.01 -11.45
CA LYS A 271 6.50 9.26 -12.87
C LYS A 271 6.21 10.69 -13.30
N LEU A 272 5.10 11.24 -12.85
CA LEU A 272 4.68 12.60 -13.18
C LEU A 272 5.32 13.67 -12.29
N LYS A 273 6.09 13.24 -11.27
CA LYS A 273 6.77 14.10 -10.27
C LYS A 273 5.80 15.04 -9.56
N LEU A 274 4.65 14.51 -9.23
CA LEU A 274 3.63 15.20 -8.46
C LEU A 274 3.85 14.90 -6.98
N ALA A 275 3.77 15.94 -6.15
CA ALA A 275 3.85 15.81 -4.69
C ALA A 275 2.43 15.75 -4.12
N PRO A 276 1.96 14.59 -3.65
CA PRO A 276 0.64 14.48 -3.02
C PRO A 276 0.63 15.17 -1.66
N LEU A 277 -0.54 15.71 -1.28
CA LEU A 277 -0.75 16.34 0.03
C LEU A 277 -1.01 15.30 1.12
N ALA A 278 -1.77 14.28 0.80
CA ALA A 278 -2.05 13.17 1.70
C ALA A 278 -2.26 11.87 0.93
N VAL A 279 -1.97 10.74 1.57
CA VAL A 279 -2.21 9.39 1.02
C VAL A 279 -3.12 8.64 1.98
N HIS A 280 -4.22 8.08 1.47
CA HIS A 280 -5.08 7.18 2.24
C HIS A 280 -4.78 5.72 1.86
N LEU A 281 -4.38 4.90 2.83
CA LEU A 281 -3.95 3.52 2.61
C LEU A 281 -5.12 2.56 2.41
N THR A 282 -5.89 2.78 1.37
CA THR A 282 -6.90 1.86 0.86
C THR A 282 -6.33 0.88 -0.16
N PHE A 283 -7.10 -0.11 -0.57
CA PHE A 283 -6.73 -1.10 -1.60
C PHE A 283 -5.43 -1.85 -1.30
N GLN A 284 -5.29 -2.34 -0.09
CA GLN A 284 -4.21 -3.26 0.31
C GLN A 284 -4.79 -4.58 0.80
N ASN A 285 -3.95 -5.61 0.79
CA ASN A 285 -4.25 -6.90 1.37
C ASN A 285 -3.71 -7.01 2.81
N CYS A 286 -4.20 -8.00 3.56
CA CYS A 286 -3.69 -8.33 4.90
C CYS A 286 -3.94 -7.26 5.98
N ASP A 287 -5.05 -6.54 5.90
CA ASP A 287 -5.55 -5.64 6.96
C ASP A 287 -4.45 -4.70 7.53
N GLN A 288 -4.38 -4.53 8.84
CA GLN A 288 -3.41 -3.62 9.48
C GLN A 288 -1.95 -4.03 9.25
N ALA A 289 -1.67 -5.34 9.21
CA ALA A 289 -0.31 -5.82 8.96
C ALA A 289 0.16 -5.47 7.54
N GLY A 290 -0.72 -5.59 6.55
CA GLY A 290 -0.45 -5.17 5.18
C GLY A 290 -0.24 -3.67 5.06
N LYS A 291 -1.08 -2.86 5.75
CA LYS A 291 -0.93 -1.40 5.80
C LYS A 291 0.41 -0.98 6.39
N ARG A 292 0.81 -1.55 7.55
CA ARG A 292 2.11 -1.26 8.17
C ARG A 292 3.28 -1.61 7.24
N HIS A 293 3.20 -2.78 6.59
CA HIS A 293 4.25 -3.19 5.65
C HIS A 293 4.32 -2.26 4.45
N ARG A 294 3.19 -1.92 3.85
CA ARG A 294 3.13 -1.02 2.70
C ARG A 294 3.60 0.40 3.02
N MET A 295 3.29 0.91 4.23
CA MET A 295 3.86 2.17 4.71
C MET A 295 5.38 2.11 4.80
N ARG A 296 5.95 0.97 5.25
CA ARG A 296 7.40 0.76 5.27
C ARG A 296 7.98 0.73 3.86
N GLU A 297 7.40 -0.06 2.97
CA GLU A 297 7.83 -0.11 1.56
C GLU A 297 7.82 1.27 0.89
N GLY A 298 6.85 2.11 1.22
CA GLY A 298 6.74 3.48 0.69
C GLY A 298 7.48 4.55 1.48
N GLY A 299 8.25 4.17 2.50
CA GLY A 299 8.95 5.15 3.33
C GLY A 299 8.04 6.02 4.21
N LEU A 300 6.79 5.60 4.48
CA LEU A 300 5.79 6.37 5.23
C LEU A 300 5.64 5.97 6.71
N TRP A 301 6.34 4.92 7.16
CA TRP A 301 6.31 4.47 8.55
C TRP A 301 7.47 5.07 9.34
N LEU A 302 7.18 6.05 10.19
CA LEU A 302 8.18 6.87 10.87
C LEU A 302 8.57 6.36 12.28
N LEU A 303 7.89 5.34 12.77
CA LEU A 303 8.14 4.78 14.10
C LEU A 303 9.37 3.89 14.16
N ASP A 304 9.84 3.37 13.05
CA ASP A 304 11.05 2.58 13.01
C ASP A 304 12.26 3.48 13.25
N THR A 305 13.00 3.17 14.30
CA THR A 305 14.15 3.97 14.74
C THR A 305 15.38 3.09 14.95
N VAL A 306 16.54 3.73 15.06
CA VAL A 306 17.78 3.06 15.42
C VAL A 306 17.67 2.38 16.80
N ALA A 307 17.06 3.08 17.76
CA ALA A 307 16.87 2.57 19.12
C ALA A 307 16.00 1.30 19.16
N SER A 308 15.06 1.15 18.24
CA SER A 308 14.26 -0.07 18.10
C SER A 308 14.99 -1.24 17.46
N ARG A 309 16.24 -1.05 17.05
CA ARG A 309 17.06 -2.01 16.27
C ARG A 309 16.38 -2.49 14.98
N TYR A 310 15.47 -1.68 14.45
CA TYR A 310 14.78 -2.03 13.21
C TYR A 310 15.76 -2.19 12.05
N TYR A 311 16.69 -1.25 11.93
CA TYR A 311 17.70 -1.22 10.88
C TYR A 311 18.88 -2.17 11.13
N THR A 312 19.16 -2.48 12.40
CA THR A 312 20.27 -3.36 12.81
C THR A 312 19.76 -4.55 13.60
N PRO A 313 19.02 -5.48 12.97
CA PRO A 313 18.46 -6.63 13.69
C PRO A 313 19.57 -7.56 14.20
N ALA A 314 19.29 -8.21 15.33
CA ALA A 314 20.18 -9.22 15.86
C ALA A 314 20.43 -10.33 14.82
N GLY A 315 21.69 -10.68 14.60
CA GLY A 315 22.12 -11.64 13.57
C GLY A 315 22.34 -11.02 12.19
N GLY A 316 21.99 -9.73 11.99
CA GLY A 316 22.14 -9.03 10.71
C GLY A 316 21.08 -9.38 9.67
N LEU A 317 21.23 -8.82 8.48
CA LEU A 317 20.34 -9.00 7.34
C LEU A 317 20.85 -10.09 6.38
N LEU A 318 19.91 -10.70 5.68
CA LEU A 318 20.15 -11.57 4.53
C LEU A 318 19.33 -11.07 3.36
N SER A 319 19.91 -11.01 2.18
CA SER A 319 19.23 -10.67 0.93
C SER A 319 19.72 -11.55 -0.21
N TYR A 320 18.99 -11.53 -1.31
CA TYR A 320 19.38 -12.24 -2.54
C TYR A 320 18.96 -11.47 -3.77
N GLU A 321 19.63 -11.76 -4.90
CA GLU A 321 19.25 -11.22 -6.21
C GLU A 321 18.13 -12.09 -6.80
N PRO A 322 16.92 -11.53 -7.05
CA PRO A 322 15.82 -12.29 -7.63
C PRO A 322 16.11 -12.66 -9.09
N ASP A 323 15.91 -13.93 -9.45
CA ASP A 323 15.94 -14.37 -10.84
C ASP A 323 14.57 -14.18 -11.49
N LEU A 324 14.50 -13.36 -12.52
CA LEU A 324 13.28 -13.01 -13.25
C LEU A 324 13.45 -13.31 -14.75
N PRO A 325 13.26 -14.58 -15.17
CA PRO A 325 13.58 -15.00 -16.52
C PRO A 325 12.73 -14.28 -17.56
N PRO A 326 13.33 -13.79 -18.68
CA PRO A 326 12.60 -13.17 -19.77
C PRO A 326 11.48 -14.05 -20.34
N SER A 327 11.62 -15.36 -20.29
CA SER A 327 10.58 -16.31 -20.71
C SER A 327 9.28 -16.21 -19.91
N LEU A 328 9.34 -15.71 -18.66
CA LEU A 328 8.16 -15.47 -17.83
C LEU A 328 7.70 -14.01 -17.91
N THR A 329 8.63 -13.05 -17.93
CA THR A 329 8.28 -11.63 -17.89
C THR A 329 7.77 -11.10 -19.24
N ARG A 330 8.23 -11.64 -20.37
CA ARG A 330 7.81 -11.22 -21.73
C ARG A 330 6.43 -11.72 -22.16
N ARG A 331 5.80 -12.59 -21.38
CA ARG A 331 4.43 -13.04 -21.65
C ARG A 331 3.40 -11.93 -21.44
N PHE A 332 3.76 -10.88 -20.70
CA PHE A 332 2.91 -9.73 -20.41
C PHE A 332 3.26 -8.58 -21.38
N GLY A 333 2.26 -8.10 -22.12
CA GLY A 333 2.44 -7.01 -23.08
C GLY A 333 2.05 -5.65 -22.47
N GLN A 334 2.78 -4.59 -22.84
CA GLN A 334 2.49 -3.22 -22.38
C GLN A 334 1.10 -2.70 -22.80
N ASN A 335 0.47 -3.35 -23.76
CA ASN A 335 -0.81 -2.94 -24.35
C ASN A 335 -1.90 -3.99 -24.22
N LEU A 336 -1.80 -4.88 -23.24
CA LEU A 336 -2.76 -5.96 -23.08
C LEU A 336 -4.13 -5.39 -22.72
N LEU A 337 -5.11 -5.67 -23.57
CA LEU A 337 -6.52 -5.49 -23.25
C LEU A 337 -6.94 -6.70 -22.43
N LEU A 338 -7.04 -6.52 -21.13
CA LEU A 338 -7.57 -7.59 -20.28
C LEU A 338 -9.08 -7.68 -20.47
N PRO A 339 -9.64 -8.91 -20.54
CA PRO A 339 -11.09 -9.11 -20.51
C PRO A 339 -11.66 -8.52 -19.22
N ARG A 340 -12.95 -8.15 -19.24
CA ARG A 340 -13.63 -7.62 -18.05
C ARG A 340 -13.61 -8.61 -16.89
N ASN A 341 -13.67 -9.88 -17.20
CA ASN A 341 -13.69 -10.99 -16.25
C ASN A 341 -12.54 -11.92 -16.61
N LEU A 342 -11.58 -12.06 -15.73
CA LEU A 342 -10.48 -13.03 -15.87
C LEU A 342 -10.96 -14.40 -15.38
N ARG A 343 -10.69 -15.44 -16.17
CA ARG A 343 -10.93 -16.83 -15.78
C ARG A 343 -9.62 -17.49 -15.38
N ILE A 344 -9.71 -18.50 -14.53
CA ILE A 344 -8.52 -19.26 -14.13
C ILE A 344 -7.83 -19.91 -15.33
N SER A 345 -8.58 -20.34 -16.32
CA SER A 345 -8.07 -20.94 -17.57
C SER A 345 -7.43 -19.94 -18.52
N ASP A 346 -7.60 -18.64 -18.29
CA ASP A 346 -7.00 -17.64 -19.16
C ASP A 346 -5.47 -17.72 -19.13
N PRO A 347 -4.80 -17.78 -20.29
CA PRO A 347 -3.36 -17.94 -20.36
C PRO A 347 -2.60 -16.88 -19.55
N ILE A 348 -3.09 -15.63 -19.53
CA ILE A 348 -2.48 -14.53 -18.76
C ILE A 348 -2.53 -14.77 -17.25
N VAL A 349 -3.59 -15.42 -16.75
CA VAL A 349 -3.73 -15.79 -15.34
C VAL A 349 -2.73 -16.89 -15.01
N GLN A 350 -2.61 -17.90 -15.87
CA GLN A 350 -1.62 -18.96 -15.71
C GLN A 350 -0.19 -18.44 -15.77
N ASP A 351 0.10 -17.53 -16.68
CA ASP A 351 1.42 -16.87 -16.79
C ASP A 351 1.74 -16.06 -15.53
N HIS A 352 0.75 -15.36 -14.96
CA HIS A 352 0.91 -14.64 -13.69
C HIS A 352 1.28 -15.60 -12.55
N PHE A 353 0.58 -16.73 -12.41
CA PHE A 353 0.89 -17.72 -11.38
C PHE A 353 2.28 -18.35 -11.57
N GLN A 354 2.68 -18.65 -12.79
CA GLN A 354 4.02 -19.17 -13.07
C GLN A 354 5.10 -18.16 -12.69
N LEU A 355 4.91 -16.87 -13.01
CA LEU A 355 5.84 -15.81 -12.65
C LEU A 355 5.96 -15.65 -11.13
N VAL A 356 4.83 -15.64 -10.41
CA VAL A 356 4.84 -15.52 -8.96
C VAL A 356 5.43 -16.77 -8.30
N ASN A 357 5.04 -17.97 -8.75
CA ASN A 357 5.56 -19.22 -8.20
C ASN A 357 7.09 -19.34 -8.37
N HIS A 358 7.63 -18.91 -9.50
CA HIS A 358 9.08 -18.88 -9.72
C HIS A 358 9.81 -18.01 -8.67
N GLN A 359 9.23 -16.87 -8.29
CA GLN A 359 9.77 -16.01 -7.24
C GLN A 359 9.60 -16.61 -5.84
N LEU A 360 8.49 -17.31 -5.60
CA LEU A 360 8.23 -17.98 -4.31
C LEU A 360 9.18 -19.15 -4.05
N GLN A 361 9.62 -19.86 -5.07
CA GLN A 361 10.64 -20.91 -4.93
C GLN A 361 11.96 -20.33 -4.41
N GLN A 362 12.38 -19.18 -4.92
CA GLN A 362 13.57 -18.47 -4.45
C GLN A 362 13.38 -17.93 -3.04
N LEU A 363 12.20 -17.36 -2.77
CA LEU A 363 11.87 -16.88 -1.43
C LEU A 363 11.89 -18.01 -0.41
N ARG A 364 11.41 -19.21 -0.74
CA ARG A 364 11.49 -20.40 0.11
C ARG A 364 12.92 -20.71 0.51
N THR A 365 13.84 -20.72 -0.44
CA THR A 365 15.26 -20.90 -0.18
C THR A 365 15.80 -19.81 0.74
N ALA A 366 15.50 -18.55 0.46
CA ALA A 366 15.97 -17.42 1.26
C ALA A 366 15.42 -17.45 2.69
N LEU A 367 14.17 -17.85 2.88
CA LEU A 367 13.55 -18.04 4.19
C LEU A 367 14.27 -19.15 4.99
N ALA A 368 14.57 -20.28 4.35
CA ALA A 368 15.30 -21.36 4.98
C ALA A 368 16.72 -20.93 5.38
N LEU A 369 17.44 -20.23 4.51
CA LEU A 369 18.75 -19.65 4.82
C LEU A 369 18.66 -18.66 5.99
N ALA A 370 17.65 -17.80 6.02
CA ALA A 370 17.45 -16.84 7.10
C ALA A 370 17.23 -17.54 8.46
N VAL A 371 16.48 -18.65 8.47
CA VAL A 371 16.26 -19.47 9.67
C VAL A 371 17.57 -20.13 10.12
N LEU A 372 18.27 -20.83 9.22
CA LEU A 372 19.50 -21.56 9.54
C LEU A 372 20.62 -20.63 10.04
N LEU A 373 20.75 -19.47 9.42
CA LEU A 373 21.79 -18.50 9.77
C LEU A 373 21.36 -17.51 10.87
N ASN A 374 20.13 -17.67 11.41
CA ASN A 374 19.53 -16.77 12.39
C ASN A 374 19.58 -15.29 11.97
N ARG A 375 19.25 -15.01 10.70
CA ARG A 375 19.25 -13.67 10.11
C ARG A 375 17.84 -13.16 9.84
N THR A 376 17.72 -11.86 9.66
CA THR A 376 16.48 -11.22 9.21
C THR A 376 16.52 -11.11 7.69
N LEU A 377 15.51 -11.67 7.01
CA LEU A 377 15.41 -11.62 5.55
C LEU A 377 14.96 -10.23 5.08
N LEU A 378 15.73 -9.62 4.20
CA LEU A 378 15.28 -8.49 3.41
C LEU A 378 14.50 -9.04 2.22
N LEU A 379 13.19 -8.78 2.18
CA LEU A 379 12.33 -9.25 1.10
C LEU A 379 12.78 -8.67 -0.24
N PRO A 380 12.68 -9.41 -1.33
CA PRO A 380 12.92 -8.86 -2.66
C PRO A 380 11.75 -7.97 -3.09
N ARG A 381 11.96 -7.17 -4.12
CA ARG A 381 10.85 -6.56 -4.85
C ARG A 381 10.16 -7.63 -5.69
N PHE A 382 8.89 -7.87 -5.42
CA PHE A 382 8.10 -8.82 -6.19
C PHE A 382 7.65 -8.22 -7.52
N VAL A 383 7.49 -9.10 -8.51
CA VAL A 383 6.97 -8.76 -9.84
C VAL A 383 5.67 -9.51 -10.08
N CYS A 384 4.61 -8.78 -10.37
CA CYS A 384 3.29 -9.32 -10.67
C CYS A 384 2.97 -9.14 -12.17
N GLY A 385 2.36 -10.15 -12.76
CA GLY A 385 1.86 -10.10 -14.12
C GLY A 385 0.43 -9.54 -14.22
N LEU A 386 -0.30 -9.57 -13.10
CA LEU A 386 -1.66 -9.03 -12.97
C LEU A 386 -1.81 -8.27 -11.68
N GLU A 387 -2.73 -7.30 -11.66
CA GLU A 387 -3.12 -6.55 -10.47
C GLU A 387 -4.19 -7.32 -9.69
N THR A 388 -3.99 -7.46 -8.37
CA THR A 388 -4.84 -8.29 -7.50
C THR A 388 -5.95 -7.52 -6.78
N VAL A 389 -5.82 -6.20 -6.65
CA VAL A 389 -6.72 -5.39 -5.80
C VAL A 389 -8.00 -4.97 -6.50
N THR A 390 -8.10 -5.19 -7.78
CA THR A 390 -9.35 -4.96 -8.49
C THR A 390 -10.38 -6.05 -8.17
N ASN A 391 -10.67 -6.23 -6.87
CA ASN A 391 -11.65 -7.18 -6.31
C ASN A 391 -13.07 -7.04 -6.89
N PHE A 392 -13.24 -6.24 -7.92
CA PHE A 392 -14.50 -6.05 -8.61
C PHE A 392 -14.30 -6.42 -10.07
N PRO A 393 -14.77 -7.60 -10.50
CA PRO A 393 -14.61 -8.11 -11.87
C PRO A 393 -15.16 -7.18 -12.95
N HIS A 394 -15.91 -6.15 -12.56
CA HIS A 394 -16.55 -5.22 -13.49
C HIS A 394 -15.76 -3.94 -13.78
N ARG A 395 -14.63 -3.72 -13.11
CA ARG A 395 -13.86 -2.48 -13.25
C ARG A 395 -12.44 -2.80 -13.69
N GLY A 396 -12.27 -2.97 -14.98
CA GLY A 396 -10.95 -3.18 -15.56
C GLY A 396 -9.93 -2.21 -14.99
N ILE A 397 -8.66 -2.63 -14.98
CA ILE A 397 -7.51 -1.87 -14.48
C ILE A 397 -7.57 -0.45 -15.05
N ARG A 398 -8.03 0.48 -14.23
CA ARG A 398 -8.08 1.91 -14.58
C ARG A 398 -6.91 2.59 -13.89
N CYS A 399 -6.26 3.46 -14.58
CA CYS A 399 -5.22 4.28 -14.01
C CYS A 399 -5.58 5.77 -14.09
N LEU A 400 -4.67 6.63 -13.69
CA LEU A 400 -4.87 8.04 -13.41
C LEU A 400 -5.57 8.87 -14.51
N SER A 401 -5.69 8.37 -15.73
CA SER A 401 -6.49 9.03 -16.76
C SER A 401 -7.53 8.09 -17.33
N SER A 402 -8.78 8.51 -17.40
CA SER A 402 -9.93 7.74 -17.85
C SER A 402 -9.86 7.32 -19.32
N ASN A 403 -9.06 7.98 -20.12
CA ASN A 403 -9.02 7.79 -21.57
C ASN A 403 -7.94 6.80 -21.99
N GLY A 404 -8.15 5.51 -21.65
CA GLY A 404 -7.31 4.43 -22.15
C GLY A 404 -5.98 4.27 -21.45
N CYS A 405 -5.82 4.72 -20.22
CA CYS A 405 -4.68 4.39 -19.41
C CYS A 405 -4.67 2.90 -19.09
N ARG A 406 -3.54 2.27 -19.25
CA ARG A 406 -3.31 0.85 -19.01
C ARG A 406 -2.16 0.69 -18.02
N MET A 407 -2.21 -0.34 -17.21
CA MET A 407 -1.04 -0.71 -16.42
C MET A 407 0.02 -1.33 -17.32
N ALA A 408 1.28 -0.93 -17.10
CA ALA A 408 2.41 -1.65 -17.68
C ALA A 408 2.55 -2.99 -16.96
N LEU A 409 2.52 -4.07 -17.71
CA LEU A 409 2.68 -5.42 -17.18
C LEU A 409 3.94 -6.07 -17.81
N PRO A 410 4.71 -6.84 -17.06
CA PRO A 410 4.64 -7.00 -15.60
C PRO A 410 5.12 -5.75 -14.85
N TYR A 411 4.77 -5.63 -13.57
CA TYR A 411 5.15 -4.48 -12.74
C TYR A 411 5.66 -4.92 -11.37
N TYR A 412 6.42 -4.05 -10.71
CA TYR A 412 6.82 -4.27 -9.33
C TYR A 412 5.62 -4.06 -8.41
N CYS A 413 5.18 -5.13 -7.76
CA CYS A 413 4.03 -5.12 -6.85
C CYS A 413 4.47 -5.13 -5.37
N PRO A 414 3.64 -4.57 -4.46
CA PRO A 414 3.90 -4.66 -3.04
C PRO A 414 3.88 -6.10 -2.52
N ALA A 415 4.62 -6.37 -1.45
CA ALA A 415 4.73 -7.72 -0.91
C ALA A 415 3.39 -8.31 -0.44
N ASP A 416 2.44 -7.48 0.02
CA ASP A 416 1.11 -7.93 0.43
C ASP A 416 0.21 -8.43 -0.72
N HIS A 417 0.64 -8.23 -1.98
CA HIS A 417 0.01 -8.86 -3.15
C HIS A 417 0.38 -10.33 -3.33
N VAL A 418 1.52 -10.73 -2.74
CA VAL A 418 2.08 -12.07 -2.90
C VAL A 418 2.09 -12.83 -1.58
N LEU A 419 2.22 -12.13 -0.46
CA LEU A 419 2.40 -12.70 0.87
C LEU A 419 1.28 -12.29 1.83
N ARG A 420 0.93 -13.18 2.76
CA ARG A 420 -0.03 -12.92 3.84
C ARG A 420 0.68 -12.29 5.04
N MET A 421 0.84 -10.97 5.03
CA MET A 421 1.64 -10.25 6.02
C MET A 421 1.17 -10.43 7.48
N HIS A 422 -0.11 -10.65 7.72
CA HIS A 422 -0.64 -10.86 9.08
C HIS A 422 -0.18 -12.20 9.69
N TYR A 423 0.07 -13.25 8.90
CA TYR A 423 0.56 -14.53 9.41
C TYR A 423 2.03 -14.48 9.87
N TRP A 424 2.78 -13.50 9.40
CA TRP A 424 4.15 -13.31 9.85
C TRP A 424 4.23 -12.76 11.30
N ARG A 425 3.16 -12.15 11.78
CA ARG A 425 3.02 -11.60 13.12
C ARG A 425 2.22 -12.51 14.07
N GLU A 426 1.15 -13.08 13.55
CA GLU A 426 0.20 -13.91 14.28
C GLU A 426 0.54 -15.37 14.07
N VAL A 427 1.59 -15.81 14.71
CA VAL A 427 1.83 -17.25 14.85
C VAL A 427 0.61 -17.83 15.56
N MET A 428 -0.07 -18.80 14.92
CA MET A 428 -1.13 -19.53 15.62
C MET A 428 -0.53 -20.10 16.92
N PRO A 429 -1.05 -19.78 18.10
CA PRO A 429 -0.43 -20.16 19.38
C PRO A 429 -0.26 -21.67 19.58
N GLN A 430 -0.87 -22.47 18.70
CA GLN A 430 -0.94 -23.92 18.78
C GLN A 430 0.07 -24.66 17.88
N VAL A 431 0.82 -23.96 17.02
CA VAL A 431 1.82 -24.59 16.16
C VAL A 431 3.20 -24.09 16.58
N PRO A 432 4.15 -24.99 16.89
CA PRO A 432 5.53 -24.58 17.18
C PRO A 432 6.18 -24.08 15.88
N VAL A 433 6.06 -22.81 15.63
CA VAL A 433 6.49 -22.15 14.40
C VAL A 433 7.88 -21.57 14.60
N LEU A 434 8.72 -21.69 13.59
CA LEU A 434 10.01 -21.02 13.55
C LEU A 434 9.79 -19.52 13.43
N SER A 435 10.44 -18.73 14.28
CA SER A 435 10.40 -17.28 14.17
C SER A 435 11.15 -16.82 12.93
N ILE A 436 10.44 -16.54 11.86
CA ILE A 436 11.01 -15.94 10.65
C ILE A 436 10.91 -14.43 10.78
N ARG A 437 12.05 -13.75 10.71
CA ARG A 437 12.15 -12.30 10.76
C ARG A 437 12.39 -11.76 9.35
N TYR A 438 11.69 -10.71 9.00
CA TYR A 438 11.84 -10.06 7.69
C TYR A 438 11.80 -8.54 7.80
N ARG A 439 12.25 -7.89 6.74
CA ARG A 439 12.14 -6.45 6.47
C ARG A 439 11.68 -6.24 5.04
N GLU A 440 11.12 -5.09 4.78
CA GLU A 440 10.74 -4.65 3.44
C GLU A 440 11.98 -4.43 2.55
N TRP A 441 11.79 -4.55 1.25
CA TRP A 441 12.86 -4.36 0.25
C TRP A 441 13.49 -2.94 0.29
N SER A 442 12.71 -1.93 0.68
CA SER A 442 13.12 -0.52 0.74
C SER A 442 13.80 -0.12 2.06
N LEU A 443 14.13 -1.09 2.93
CA LEU A 443 14.79 -0.80 4.22
C LEU A 443 16.05 0.05 4.05
N LEU A 444 16.86 -0.24 3.04
CA LEU A 444 18.13 0.43 2.83
C LEU A 444 17.95 1.87 2.35
N ASP A 445 16.88 2.16 1.58
CA ASP A 445 16.50 3.53 1.22
C ASP A 445 16.03 4.30 2.45
N SER A 446 15.19 3.69 3.27
CA SER A 446 14.72 4.27 4.52
C SER A 446 15.87 4.51 5.51
N LEU A 447 16.85 3.61 5.55
CA LEU A 447 18.08 3.78 6.32
C LEU A 447 18.84 5.02 5.86
N ARG A 448 19.06 5.19 4.55
CA ARG A 448 19.76 6.34 3.98
C ARG A 448 19.09 7.68 4.30
N GLU A 449 17.76 7.70 4.27
CA GLU A 449 16.99 8.93 4.47
C GLU A 449 16.81 9.33 5.93
N ARG A 450 16.83 8.35 6.86
CA ARG A 450 16.37 8.55 8.24
C ARG A 450 17.35 8.18 9.33
N ALA A 451 18.34 7.35 9.01
CA ALA A 451 19.34 6.94 9.98
C ALA A 451 20.52 7.89 10.01
N PRO A 452 21.26 7.98 11.14
CA PRO A 452 22.53 8.67 11.18
C PRO A 452 23.51 8.13 10.13
N HIS A 453 24.34 9.01 9.60
CA HIS A 453 25.35 8.69 8.58
C HIS A 453 26.26 7.51 9.00
N THR A 454 26.54 7.39 10.29
CA THR A 454 27.32 6.27 10.85
C THR A 454 26.72 4.89 10.61
N LEU A 455 25.37 4.76 10.60
CA LEU A 455 24.72 3.50 10.27
C LEU A 455 24.75 3.19 8.78
N GLN A 456 24.71 4.21 7.93
CA GLN A 456 24.88 4.03 6.49
C GLN A 456 26.29 3.54 6.20
N GLU A 457 27.31 4.13 6.82
CA GLU A 457 28.69 3.71 6.74
C GLU A 457 28.89 2.27 7.22
N GLU A 458 28.13 1.83 8.22
CA GLU A 458 28.18 0.45 8.70
C GLU A 458 27.82 -0.57 7.61
N TYR A 459 26.83 -0.29 6.77
CA TYR A 459 26.48 -1.16 5.65
C TYR A 459 27.40 -1.00 4.44
N GLU A 460 28.02 0.15 4.28
CA GLU A 460 28.96 0.44 3.19
C GLU A 460 30.41 0.02 3.51
N ALA A 461 30.74 -0.20 4.78
CA ALA A 461 32.09 -0.55 5.19
C ALA A 461 32.49 -1.95 4.70
N THR A 462 33.74 -2.08 4.29
CA THR A 462 34.34 -3.36 3.90
C THR A 462 34.22 -4.40 5.03
N GLY A 463 33.68 -5.58 4.71
CA GLY A 463 33.45 -6.67 5.67
C GLY A 463 32.13 -6.58 6.44
N ARG A 464 31.36 -5.50 6.30
CA ARG A 464 29.99 -5.37 6.87
C ARG A 464 28.93 -5.86 5.92
N THR A 465 29.12 -5.69 4.62
CA THR A 465 28.31 -6.33 3.57
C THR A 465 29.16 -7.36 2.85
N LEU A 466 28.78 -8.60 2.92
CA LEU A 466 29.48 -9.70 2.28
C LEU A 466 28.62 -10.31 1.17
N THR A 467 29.24 -10.51 0.02
CA THR A 467 28.64 -11.20 -1.11
C THR A 467 28.86 -12.70 -1.00
N VAL A 468 27.81 -13.47 -1.19
CA VAL A 468 27.84 -14.93 -1.16
C VAL A 468 27.53 -15.46 -2.56
N GLY A 469 28.46 -16.23 -3.12
CA GLY A 469 28.26 -17.06 -4.30
C GLY A 469 27.99 -18.50 -3.90
N VAL A 470 27.29 -19.24 -4.74
CA VAL A 470 27.11 -20.68 -4.62
C VAL A 470 27.75 -21.31 -5.85
N ARG A 471 28.72 -22.23 -5.64
CA ARG A 471 29.40 -22.88 -6.77
C ARG A 471 28.40 -23.63 -7.64
N GLY A 472 28.42 -23.40 -8.95
CA GLY A 472 27.45 -23.96 -9.89
C GLY A 472 26.10 -23.25 -9.93
N SER A 473 25.91 -22.17 -9.14
CA SER A 473 24.75 -21.31 -9.35
C SER A 473 24.87 -20.56 -10.66
N LEU A 474 23.71 -20.37 -11.31
CA LEU A 474 23.62 -19.57 -12.53
C LEU A 474 23.33 -18.10 -12.15
N PRO A 475 23.83 -17.13 -12.93
CA PRO A 475 23.51 -15.72 -12.68
C PRO A 475 22.00 -15.47 -12.64
N ALA A 476 21.57 -14.61 -11.72
CA ALA A 476 20.19 -14.16 -11.67
C ALA A 476 19.88 -13.32 -12.93
N ARG A 477 18.73 -13.59 -13.53
CA ARG A 477 18.26 -12.86 -14.71
C ARG A 477 17.41 -11.68 -14.26
N GLN A 478 17.72 -10.52 -14.80
CA GLN A 478 16.98 -9.30 -14.51
C GLN A 478 15.75 -9.19 -15.40
N CYS A 479 14.71 -8.57 -14.88
CA CYS A 479 13.55 -8.25 -15.68
C CYS A 479 13.84 -7.06 -16.60
N ASP A 480 13.86 -7.33 -17.91
CA ASP A 480 14.14 -6.33 -18.94
C ASP A 480 12.94 -5.42 -19.27
N ARG A 481 11.75 -5.76 -18.76
CA ARG A 481 10.49 -5.08 -19.09
C ARG A 481 9.64 -4.69 -17.87
N CYS A 482 10.08 -4.97 -16.66
CA CYS A 482 9.31 -4.64 -15.47
C CYS A 482 9.21 -3.13 -15.30
N GLY A 483 7.99 -2.63 -15.32
CA GLY A 483 7.72 -1.22 -15.10
C GLY A 483 7.89 -0.85 -13.63
N GLU A 484 8.62 0.22 -13.36
CA GLU A 484 8.70 0.84 -12.03
C GLU A 484 7.33 1.32 -11.54
N SER A 485 6.41 1.58 -12.46
CA SER A 485 5.03 1.93 -12.17
C SER A 485 4.07 1.23 -13.10
N GLY A 486 2.90 0.88 -12.61
CA GLY A 486 1.80 0.39 -13.41
C GLY A 486 1.18 1.43 -14.37
N TYR A 487 1.73 2.66 -14.43
CA TYR A 487 1.19 3.72 -15.28
C TYR A 487 1.87 3.75 -16.65
N VAL A 488 1.07 3.63 -17.71
CA VAL A 488 1.49 3.91 -19.09
C VAL A 488 0.74 5.16 -19.55
N GLY A 489 1.45 6.25 -19.75
CA GLY A 489 0.87 7.46 -20.34
C GLY A 489 0.29 7.21 -21.73
N ARG A 490 -0.57 8.11 -22.24
CA ARG A 490 -1.08 8.06 -23.61
C ARG A 490 0.09 7.91 -24.60
N ALA A 491 -0.06 7.03 -25.58
CA ALA A 491 0.87 6.95 -26.70
C ALA A 491 1.01 8.36 -27.32
N GLY A 492 2.22 8.91 -27.29
CA GLY A 492 2.53 10.23 -27.86
C GLY A 492 2.87 11.35 -26.85
N GLN A 493 2.68 11.15 -25.55
CA GLN A 493 3.20 12.08 -24.54
C GLN A 493 4.49 11.51 -23.92
N THR A 494 5.62 11.93 -24.44
CA THR A 494 6.91 11.77 -23.75
C THR A 494 6.91 12.76 -22.59
N PRO A 495 6.92 12.34 -21.31
CA PRO A 495 7.16 13.27 -20.22
C PRO A 495 8.56 13.86 -20.43
N GLY A 496 8.68 15.19 -20.38
CA GLY A 496 9.98 15.85 -20.41
C GLY A 496 10.88 15.21 -19.35
N ALA A 497 12.11 14.91 -19.72
CA ALA A 497 13.11 14.32 -18.82
C ALA A 497 13.30 15.24 -17.62
N VAL A 498 12.86 14.79 -16.47
CA VAL A 498 13.04 15.48 -15.19
C VAL A 498 13.92 14.61 -14.31
N ALA A 499 14.85 15.23 -13.60
CA ALA A 499 15.89 14.58 -12.81
C ALA A 499 15.35 13.41 -11.98
N VAL A 500 15.91 12.27 -12.18
CA VAL A 500 15.59 11.01 -11.50
C VAL A 500 15.89 11.23 -10.01
N ALA A 501 14.96 10.85 -9.14
CA ALA A 501 15.31 10.58 -7.76
C ALA A 501 16.50 9.62 -7.78
N SER A 502 17.49 9.83 -6.90
CA SER A 502 18.66 8.95 -6.81
C SER A 502 18.21 7.47 -6.87
N ASP A 503 18.92 6.67 -7.65
CA ASP A 503 18.62 5.25 -7.79
C ASP A 503 18.44 4.58 -6.40
N PRO A 504 17.45 3.69 -6.26
CA PRO A 504 17.21 3.01 -4.98
C PRO A 504 18.49 2.29 -4.53
N VAL A 505 18.78 2.34 -3.23
CA VAL A 505 19.90 1.58 -2.65
C VAL A 505 19.52 0.10 -2.66
N THR A 506 20.03 -0.63 -3.62
CA THR A 506 19.80 -2.07 -3.69
C THR A 506 20.87 -2.82 -2.91
N PRO A 507 20.55 -4.02 -2.36
CA PRO A 507 21.56 -4.89 -1.76
C PRO A 507 22.72 -5.19 -2.72
N SER A 508 22.44 -5.34 -4.02
CA SER A 508 23.44 -5.54 -5.06
C SER A 508 24.39 -4.35 -5.21
N ALA A 509 23.86 -3.12 -5.15
CA ALA A 509 24.67 -1.90 -5.23
C ALA A 509 25.58 -1.75 -4.00
N LEU A 510 25.09 -2.06 -2.79
CA LEU A 510 25.91 -2.10 -1.58
C LEU A 510 26.98 -3.20 -1.67
N ALA A 511 26.62 -4.39 -2.13
CA ALA A 511 27.53 -5.50 -2.32
C ALA A 511 28.62 -5.19 -3.37
N ALA A 512 28.29 -4.44 -4.43
CA ALA A 512 29.24 -3.99 -5.43
C ALA A 512 30.24 -2.95 -4.87
N LYS A 513 29.78 -2.02 -4.01
CA LYS A 513 30.65 -1.06 -3.31
C LYS A 513 31.57 -1.75 -2.29
N ALA A 514 31.08 -2.80 -1.63
CA ALA A 514 31.82 -3.59 -0.63
C ALA A 514 32.81 -4.58 -1.25
N ALA A 515 33.48 -4.25 -2.32
CA ALA A 515 34.29 -5.09 -3.24
C ALA A 515 35.27 -6.13 -2.62
N ALA A 516 35.36 -6.28 -1.30
CA ALA A 516 36.39 -7.04 -0.65
C ALA A 516 35.96 -8.35 0.06
N GLY A 517 34.65 -8.66 0.11
CA GLY A 517 34.19 -9.84 0.84
C GLY A 517 33.36 -10.78 -0.04
N HIS A 518 34.00 -11.62 -0.84
CA HIS A 518 33.33 -12.71 -1.56
C HIS A 518 33.55 -14.03 -0.84
N ILE A 519 32.44 -14.73 -0.58
CA ILE A 519 32.48 -16.08 0.01
C ILE A 519 31.79 -16.99 -1.01
N GLU A 520 32.42 -18.11 -1.31
CA GLU A 520 31.85 -19.11 -2.19
C GLU A 520 31.42 -20.33 -1.36
N LEU A 521 30.15 -20.62 -1.37
CA LEU A 521 29.62 -21.86 -0.81
C LEU A 521 29.94 -23.04 -1.73
N PRO A 522 30.29 -24.22 -1.16
CA PRO A 522 30.44 -25.43 -1.95
C PRO A 522 29.13 -25.69 -2.72
N GLY A 523 29.26 -26.01 -4.01
CA GLY A 523 28.15 -26.12 -4.94
C GLY A 523 27.59 -27.53 -5.04
N GLY A 524 26.39 -27.57 -5.55
CA GLY A 524 25.61 -28.77 -5.87
C GLY A 524 24.13 -28.36 -5.99
N ALA A 525 23.29 -29.28 -6.42
CA ALA A 525 21.84 -29.05 -6.45
C ALA A 525 21.26 -28.88 -5.02
N GLU A 526 22.00 -29.26 -3.99
CA GLU A 526 21.61 -29.23 -2.59
C GLU A 526 22.81 -28.83 -1.70
N VAL A 527 22.56 -27.94 -0.74
CA VAL A 527 23.53 -27.47 0.25
C VAL A 527 23.08 -27.89 1.64
N SER A 528 23.98 -28.53 2.40
CA SER A 528 23.68 -28.98 3.77
C SER A 528 23.85 -27.86 4.79
N GLU A 529 23.15 -28.00 5.94
CA GLU A 529 23.30 -27.10 7.09
C GLU A 529 24.78 -27.07 7.57
N ALA A 530 25.50 -28.19 7.54
CA ALA A 530 26.91 -28.28 7.93
C ALA A 530 27.77 -27.38 7.03
N GLN A 531 27.60 -27.45 5.71
CA GLN A 531 28.32 -26.61 4.75
C GLN A 531 28.01 -25.11 4.94
N LEU A 532 26.76 -24.78 5.25
CA LEU A 532 26.37 -23.38 5.54
C LEU A 532 27.05 -22.89 6.82
N ASN A 533 27.04 -23.70 7.88
CA ASN A 533 27.64 -23.33 9.17
C ASN A 533 29.16 -23.23 9.06
N GLU A 534 29.82 -24.11 8.33
CA GLU A 534 31.26 -24.04 8.06
C GLU A 534 31.63 -22.72 7.35
N ALA A 535 30.91 -22.37 6.28
CA ALA A 535 31.21 -21.19 5.47
C ALA A 535 30.75 -19.87 6.08
N LEU A 536 29.58 -19.84 6.73
CA LEU A 536 28.89 -18.61 7.15
C LEU A 536 28.63 -18.51 8.66
N GLY A 537 28.81 -19.59 9.41
CA GLY A 537 28.46 -19.68 10.83
C GLY A 537 29.48 -19.03 11.80
N SER A 538 30.65 -18.63 11.32
CA SER A 538 31.71 -18.07 12.16
C SER A 538 32.41 -16.88 11.50
N GLY A 539 33.32 -16.25 12.23
CA GLY A 539 34.22 -15.22 11.70
C GLY A 539 33.48 -13.97 11.14
N ALA A 540 34.02 -13.45 10.06
CA ALA A 540 33.49 -12.26 9.38
C ALA A 540 32.06 -12.45 8.85
N PRO A 541 31.68 -13.60 8.25
CA PRO A 541 30.31 -13.80 7.76
C PRO A 541 29.25 -13.69 8.85
N ARG A 542 29.52 -14.29 10.03
CA ARG A 542 28.58 -14.21 11.15
C ARG A 542 28.40 -12.78 11.66
N ARG A 543 29.45 -11.96 11.61
CA ARG A 543 29.43 -10.55 12.07
C ARG A 543 28.94 -9.56 11.01
N ALA A 544 28.82 -9.98 9.75
CA ALA A 544 28.37 -9.09 8.67
C ALA A 544 26.99 -8.50 8.95
N ALA A 545 26.81 -7.21 8.71
CA ALA A 545 25.53 -6.53 8.82
C ALA A 545 24.55 -7.04 7.74
N LEU A 546 25.08 -7.33 6.54
CA LEU A 546 24.33 -7.86 5.41
C LEU A 546 25.09 -9.01 4.74
N LEU A 547 24.43 -10.15 4.55
CA LEU A 547 24.84 -11.19 3.61
C LEU A 547 23.97 -11.10 2.35
N HIS A 548 24.60 -10.86 1.21
CA HIS A 548 23.93 -10.77 -0.07
C HIS A 548 24.27 -11.93 -0.99
N PHE A 549 23.28 -12.77 -1.31
CA PHE A 549 23.44 -13.88 -2.25
C PHE A 549 23.26 -13.38 -3.69
N LYS A 550 24.30 -13.49 -4.51
CA LYS A 550 24.27 -13.07 -5.93
C LYS A 550 23.21 -13.80 -6.75
N SER A 551 22.95 -15.04 -6.41
CA SER A 551 21.90 -15.85 -7.03
C SER A 551 21.59 -17.06 -6.17
N LEU A 552 20.33 -17.44 -6.15
CA LEU A 552 19.87 -18.72 -5.60
C LEU A 552 19.49 -19.71 -6.70
N ARG A 553 19.66 -19.35 -7.97
CA ARG A 553 19.27 -20.13 -9.14
C ARG A 553 20.28 -21.25 -9.41
N VAL A 554 19.79 -22.46 -9.61
CA VAL A 554 20.58 -23.60 -10.09
C VAL A 554 19.93 -24.18 -11.36
N GLU A 555 20.67 -25.01 -12.10
CA GLU A 555 20.15 -25.59 -13.32
C GLU A 555 18.87 -26.41 -13.05
N GLY A 556 17.85 -26.19 -13.87
CA GLY A 556 16.53 -26.84 -13.74
C GLY A 556 15.66 -26.39 -12.57
N GLN A 557 16.13 -25.45 -11.71
CA GLN A 557 15.40 -24.99 -10.53
C GLN A 557 15.48 -23.47 -10.36
N ALA A 558 14.41 -22.87 -9.87
CA ALA A 558 14.38 -21.44 -9.55
C ALA A 558 15.14 -21.11 -8.26
N GLY A 559 15.21 -22.04 -7.32
CA GLY A 559 15.88 -21.86 -6.03
C GLY A 559 16.77 -23.06 -5.67
N LEU A 560 17.85 -22.77 -4.97
CA LEU A 560 18.75 -23.77 -4.40
C LEU A 560 18.00 -24.64 -3.39
N ARG A 561 18.21 -25.93 -3.40
CA ARG A 561 17.70 -26.84 -2.37
C ARG A 561 18.63 -26.85 -1.16
N LEU A 562 18.02 -26.91 0.02
CA LEU A 562 18.73 -27.02 1.29
C LEU A 562 18.38 -28.35 1.95
N ALA A 563 19.40 -29.13 2.28
CA ALA A 563 19.25 -30.34 3.07
C ALA A 563 19.03 -29.96 4.54
N LEU A 564 17.78 -29.83 4.92
CA LEU A 564 17.39 -29.54 6.30
C LEU A 564 17.24 -30.85 7.10
N PRO A 565 17.66 -30.90 8.38
CA PRO A 565 17.29 -31.99 9.27
C PRO A 565 15.77 -32.15 9.31
N GLU A 566 15.26 -33.37 9.33
CA GLU A 566 13.83 -33.67 9.17
C GLU A 566 12.94 -32.89 10.15
N ALA A 567 13.37 -32.75 11.41
CA ALA A 567 12.64 -31.98 12.41
C ALA A 567 12.58 -30.46 12.07
N THR A 568 13.67 -29.90 11.55
CA THR A 568 13.74 -28.50 11.10
C THR A 568 12.92 -28.31 9.85
N LYS A 569 12.99 -29.26 8.90
CA LYS A 569 12.22 -29.26 7.68
C LYS A 569 10.72 -29.21 7.95
N ARG A 570 10.20 -30.12 8.78
CA ARG A 570 8.78 -30.12 9.16
C ARG A 570 8.33 -28.79 9.78
N LYS A 571 9.08 -28.26 10.72
CA LYS A 571 8.77 -26.97 11.35
C LYS A 571 8.81 -25.83 10.34
N PHE A 572 9.78 -25.84 9.44
CA PHE A 572 9.91 -24.85 8.39
C PHE A 572 8.73 -24.90 7.42
N GLU A 573 8.39 -26.07 6.91
CA GLU A 573 7.25 -26.27 6.01
C GLU A 573 5.93 -25.84 6.66
N GLN A 574 5.70 -26.21 7.93
CA GLN A 574 4.55 -25.73 8.70
C GLN A 574 4.50 -24.20 8.81
N THR A 575 5.66 -23.57 8.99
CA THR A 575 5.76 -22.11 9.10
C THR A 575 5.40 -21.41 7.79
N ILE A 576 5.98 -21.86 6.67
CA ILE A 576 5.82 -21.18 5.39
C ILE A 576 4.50 -21.52 4.68
N LEU A 577 3.82 -22.58 5.10
CA LEU A 577 2.55 -23.05 4.52
C LEU A 577 1.48 -21.93 4.42
N TYR A 578 1.47 -21.03 5.38
CA TYR A 578 0.48 -19.96 5.48
C TYR A 578 0.97 -18.59 4.99
N LEU A 579 2.22 -18.50 4.55
CA LEU A 579 2.80 -17.22 4.15
C LEU A 579 2.38 -16.76 2.74
N GLY A 580 1.95 -17.68 1.89
CA GLY A 580 1.46 -17.35 0.55
C GLY A 580 0.18 -16.53 0.60
N GLY A 581 0.15 -15.42 -0.15
CA GLY A 581 -1.04 -14.59 -0.33
C GLY A 581 -2.08 -15.24 -1.23
N GLY A 582 -3.15 -14.51 -1.49
CA GLY A 582 -4.23 -14.93 -2.37
C GLY A 582 -4.40 -13.97 -3.55
N PHE A 583 -4.74 -14.51 -4.69
CA PHE A 583 -5.22 -13.76 -5.84
C PHE A 583 -6.73 -13.84 -5.88
N CYS A 584 -7.39 -12.67 -5.75
CA CYS A 584 -8.84 -12.62 -5.69
C CYS A 584 -9.49 -12.44 -7.06
N CYS A 585 -10.69 -12.99 -7.13
CA CYS A 585 -11.77 -12.54 -8.00
C CYS A 585 -11.56 -12.89 -9.47
N VAL A 586 -11.00 -14.08 -9.69
CA VAL A 586 -11.03 -14.75 -11.00
C VAL A 586 -12.36 -15.51 -11.11
N GLU A 587 -13.05 -15.39 -12.22
CA GLU A 587 -14.28 -16.16 -12.44
C GLU A 587 -13.96 -17.64 -12.57
N PRO A 588 -14.71 -18.50 -11.87
CA PRO A 588 -14.65 -19.94 -12.12
C PRO A 588 -15.21 -20.25 -13.51
N GLU A 589 -14.86 -21.40 -14.04
CA GLU A 589 -15.45 -21.90 -15.28
C GLU A 589 -16.96 -22.16 -15.16
N HIS A 590 -17.49 -22.23 -13.94
CA HIS A 590 -18.91 -22.42 -13.64
C HIS A 590 -19.52 -21.16 -13.02
N PRO A 591 -20.69 -20.70 -13.48
CA PRO A 591 -21.32 -19.49 -13.00
C PRO A 591 -21.71 -19.57 -11.52
N GLY A 592 -21.45 -18.51 -10.77
CA GLY A 592 -21.99 -18.29 -9.42
C GLY A 592 -21.03 -18.36 -8.24
N ALA A 593 -19.73 -18.48 -8.43
CA ALA A 593 -18.78 -18.45 -7.32
C ALA A 593 -17.59 -17.53 -7.62
N HIS A 594 -17.26 -16.63 -6.67
CA HIS A 594 -15.97 -15.95 -6.67
C HIS A 594 -14.93 -16.89 -6.09
N MET A 595 -13.83 -17.12 -6.80
CA MET A 595 -12.76 -17.97 -6.33
C MET A 595 -11.53 -17.17 -5.96
N HIS A 596 -10.95 -17.47 -4.79
CA HIS A 596 -9.66 -17.01 -4.38
C HIS A 596 -8.64 -18.11 -4.67
N PHE A 597 -7.54 -17.73 -5.33
CA PHE A 597 -6.41 -18.61 -5.57
C PHE A 597 -5.30 -18.24 -4.61
N TRP A 598 -4.69 -19.25 -3.99
CA TRP A 598 -3.64 -19.07 -3.03
C TRP A 598 -2.29 -19.41 -3.65
N TYR A 599 -1.32 -18.53 -3.48
CA TYR A 599 0.05 -18.83 -3.80
C TYR A 599 0.61 -19.83 -2.80
N ASP A 600 1.44 -20.76 -3.29
CA ASP A 600 1.99 -21.82 -2.47
C ASP A 600 3.52 -21.77 -2.47
N LEU A 601 4.12 -21.69 -1.27
CA LEU A 601 5.56 -21.71 -1.11
C LEU A 601 6.15 -23.12 -1.02
N LEU A 602 5.33 -24.15 -0.85
CA LEU A 602 5.82 -25.52 -0.66
C LEU A 602 6.09 -26.26 -1.97
N TRP A 603 5.43 -25.85 -3.06
CA TRP A 603 5.43 -26.60 -4.31
C TRP A 603 6.29 -25.95 -5.39
N ASP A 604 7.04 -26.79 -6.10
CA ASP A 604 7.87 -26.33 -7.22
C ASP A 604 7.05 -26.01 -8.47
N THR A 605 5.86 -26.57 -8.57
CA THR A 605 4.91 -26.29 -9.65
C THR A 605 3.56 -25.86 -9.07
N PRO A 606 2.88 -24.92 -9.74
CA PRO A 606 1.55 -24.52 -9.32
C PRO A 606 0.57 -25.72 -9.38
N HIS A 607 -0.11 -25.97 -8.28
CA HIS A 607 -1.16 -27.00 -8.22
C HIS A 607 -2.52 -26.37 -8.46
N VAL A 608 -3.06 -26.58 -9.65
CA VAL A 608 -4.38 -26.06 -10.08
C VAL A 608 -5.50 -26.45 -9.10
N ASP A 609 -5.47 -27.69 -8.60
CA ASP A 609 -6.49 -28.20 -7.67
C ASP A 609 -6.48 -27.49 -6.30
N ARG A 610 -5.36 -26.90 -5.89
CA ARG A 610 -5.28 -26.13 -4.64
C ARG A 610 -5.80 -24.71 -4.78
N TRP A 611 -5.84 -24.18 -5.98
CA TRP A 611 -6.34 -22.84 -6.26
C TRP A 611 -7.84 -22.80 -6.40
N ASN A 612 -8.48 -23.96 -6.57
CA ASN A 612 -9.90 -24.14 -6.87
C ASN A 612 -10.77 -24.31 -5.60
N ARG A 613 -10.34 -23.88 -4.43
CA ARG A 613 -11.15 -24.05 -3.21
C ARG A 613 -12.01 -22.84 -2.95
N ARG A 614 -13.31 -23.11 -2.86
CA ARG A 614 -14.35 -22.14 -2.49
C ARG A 614 -14.04 -21.55 -1.12
N TRP A 615 -13.79 -20.24 -1.07
CA TRP A 615 -13.70 -19.50 0.18
C TRP A 615 -15.12 -19.30 0.72
N THR A 616 -15.42 -19.80 1.91
CA THR A 616 -16.62 -19.44 2.65
C THR A 616 -16.20 -18.63 3.85
N ARG A 617 -16.93 -17.56 4.16
CA ARG A 617 -16.69 -16.69 5.33
C ARG A 617 -16.64 -17.43 6.65
N GLU A 618 -17.33 -18.55 6.74
CA GLU A 618 -17.53 -19.32 7.97
C GLU A 618 -16.38 -20.28 8.29
N LYS A 619 -15.55 -20.62 7.31
CA LYS A 619 -14.40 -21.50 7.50
C LYS A 619 -13.20 -20.94 6.76
N PRO A 620 -12.26 -20.32 7.48
CA PRO A 620 -11.00 -19.98 6.88
C PRO A 620 -10.38 -21.24 6.28
N TRP A 621 -9.92 -21.14 5.05
CA TRP A 621 -9.27 -22.26 4.37
C TRP A 621 -8.04 -22.68 5.19
N VAL A 622 -8.06 -23.90 5.69
CA VAL A 622 -6.91 -24.56 6.28
C VAL A 622 -6.33 -25.45 5.20
N PRO A 623 -5.10 -25.21 4.75
CA PRO A 623 -4.46 -26.11 3.81
C PRO A 623 -4.43 -27.50 4.41
N THR A 624 -5.14 -28.45 3.83
CA THR A 624 -4.88 -29.84 4.13
C THR A 624 -3.54 -30.19 3.48
N VAL A 625 -2.58 -30.54 4.31
CA VAL A 625 -1.36 -31.20 3.85
C VAL A 625 -1.83 -32.47 3.16
N GLY A 626 -1.87 -32.45 1.83
CA GLY A 626 -2.09 -33.67 1.06
C GLY A 626 -0.86 -34.55 1.11
N PRO A 627 -0.98 -35.83 0.81
CA PRO A 627 0.10 -36.80 0.88
C PRO A 627 1.31 -36.42 0.08
#